data_a3ad3ce915d54e06bf5fb70acf09a84f
#
_entry.id   a3ad3ce915d54e06bf5fb70acf09a84f
#
_cell.length_a   1.000
_cell.length_b   1.000
_cell.length_c   1.000
_cell.angle_alpha   90.00
_cell.angle_beta   90.00
_cell.angle_gamma   90.00
#
_symmetry.space_group_name_H-M   'P 1'
#
loop_
_entity.id
_entity.type
_entity.pdbx_description
1 polymer ?
#
loop_
_entity_poly.entity_id
_entity_poly.type
_entity_poly.pdbx_seq_one_letter_code
_entity_poly.pdbx_strand_id
1 'polypeptide(L)'
;TGAAGAATAAPAAGIVAGILMFVVAMLAVSQIAGALFGFWDNESKKQSLDGLPPYITYEMVEAALEAQEDYGHPAGCTIAQIIVESGQGDHMSRLATRDHNLFGMKWAPSFAAAPEVAGKANWVTGEEVDGANVTITDSFTVFKSDADCIKFRSRVFLASSTYSGNALIREAVSERSSDKMAEGLKDAGWATDSAYVEKLKAVMDQYGLRAFDAMEPGDLANPSAGGASVVAAAFSQLGVPYVWGGTMPGVGLDCSGLTQWCYRQAGISIPRNSEDQAAAGTKIPLSMAEPGDVLWRPGHVAIYIGDDSYIHEPQTGDVCKVSQGISYFTCAVRFK
;
A
#
# COMPACT_ATOMS: atom_id res chain seq x y z
N THR A 1 -67.50 23.86 43.12
CA THR A 1 -66.32 23.18 43.64
C THR A 1 -65.81 22.17 42.64
N GLY A 2 -64.93 22.57 41.77
CA GLY A 2 -64.33 21.71 40.76
C GLY A 2 -62.80 21.89 40.90
N ALA A 3 -62.08 20.79 41.23
CA ALA A 3 -60.64 20.73 41.27
C ALA A 3 -60.13 20.46 39.87
N ALA A 4 -59.36 21.39 39.33
CA ALA A 4 -58.61 21.20 38.10
C ALA A 4 -57.29 20.47 38.43
N GLY A 5 -57.12 19.28 37.86
CA GLY A 5 -55.90 18.51 37.89
C GLY A 5 -54.86 19.11 36.94
N ALA A 6 -53.72 19.54 37.48
CA ALA A 6 -52.58 19.99 36.71
C ALA A 6 -51.84 18.75 36.13
N ALA A 7 -51.79 18.66 34.82
CA ALA A 7 -50.94 17.69 34.13
C ALA A 7 -49.47 18.19 34.15
N THR A 8 -48.62 17.48 34.82
CA THR A 8 -47.16 17.75 34.81
C THR A 8 -46.55 17.25 33.54
N ALA A 9 -46.12 18.16 32.68
CA ALA A 9 -45.27 17.84 31.53
C ALA A 9 -43.80 17.82 31.97
N ALA A 10 -43.22 16.66 31.92
CA ALA A 10 -41.74 16.44 31.90
C ALA A 10 -41.49 15.03 31.34
N PRO A 11 -40.39 14.74 30.66
CA PRO A 11 -39.26 15.58 30.32
C PRO A 11 -38.78 15.39 28.85
N ALA A 12 -39.00 16.33 27.99
CA ALA A 12 -38.39 16.35 26.66
C ALA A 12 -36.85 16.70 26.74
N ALA A 13 -36.45 17.39 27.79
CA ALA A 13 -35.07 17.83 27.93
C ALA A 13 -34.03 16.69 28.16
N GLY A 14 -34.43 15.63 28.84
CA GLY A 14 -33.52 14.48 29.09
C GLY A 14 -33.27 13.64 27.85
N ILE A 15 -34.23 13.48 26.97
CA ILE A 15 -34.10 12.72 25.72
C ILE A 15 -33.22 13.48 24.74
N VAL A 16 -33.35 14.79 24.62
CA VAL A 16 -32.54 15.63 23.73
C VAL A 16 -31.10 15.67 24.21
N ALA A 17 -30.83 15.77 25.52
CA ALA A 17 -29.49 15.73 26.08
C ALA A 17 -28.81 14.34 25.87
N GLY A 18 -29.55 13.25 26.02
CA GLY A 18 -29.05 11.91 25.75
C GLY A 18 -28.69 11.68 24.29
N ILE A 19 -29.52 12.13 23.36
CA ILE A 19 -29.25 12.04 21.91
C ILE A 19 -28.06 12.93 21.53
N LEU A 20 -27.96 14.14 22.09
CA LEU A 20 -26.81 15.02 21.83
C LEU A 20 -25.49 14.44 22.35
N MET A 21 -25.47 13.85 23.56
CA MET A 21 -24.29 13.15 24.08
C MET A 21 -23.91 11.93 23.24
N PHE A 22 -24.90 11.17 22.77
CA PHE A 22 -24.63 10.00 21.90
C PHE A 22 -24.07 10.44 20.54
N VAL A 23 -24.60 11.50 19.94
CA VAL A 23 -24.08 12.06 18.68
C VAL A 23 -22.67 12.62 18.86
N VAL A 24 -22.38 13.33 19.95
CA VAL A 24 -21.05 13.84 20.26
C VAL A 24 -20.06 12.70 20.51
N ALA A 25 -20.46 11.64 21.21
CA ALA A 25 -19.65 10.45 21.42
C ALA A 25 -19.38 9.71 20.10
N MET A 26 -20.38 9.58 19.24
CA MET A 26 -20.23 8.97 17.89
C MET A 26 -19.30 9.80 17.01
N LEU A 27 -19.39 11.13 17.04
CA LEU A 27 -18.50 12.03 16.30
C LEU A 27 -17.07 11.98 16.84
N ALA A 28 -16.90 11.89 18.16
CA ALA A 28 -15.57 11.75 18.78
C ALA A 28 -14.93 10.39 18.42
N VAL A 29 -15.71 9.30 18.44
CA VAL A 29 -15.24 7.96 18.03
C VAL A 29 -14.90 7.95 16.54
N SER A 30 -15.68 8.61 15.67
CA SER A 30 -15.37 8.70 14.25
C SER A 30 -14.13 9.54 13.97
N GLN A 31 -13.87 10.59 14.73
CA GLN A 31 -12.65 11.40 14.60
C GLN A 31 -11.42 10.68 15.14
N ILE A 32 -11.54 9.94 16.23
CA ILE A 32 -10.46 9.11 16.77
C ILE A 32 -10.19 7.94 15.81
N ALA A 33 -11.22 7.30 15.28
CA ALA A 33 -11.07 6.29 14.24
C ALA A 33 -10.38 6.88 12.99
N GLY A 34 -10.85 8.02 12.48
CA GLY A 34 -10.23 8.68 11.33
C GLY A 34 -8.78 9.10 11.58
N ALA A 35 -8.43 9.55 12.78
CA ALA A 35 -7.06 9.88 13.15
C ALA A 35 -6.17 8.62 13.28
N LEU A 36 -6.71 7.54 13.84
CA LEU A 36 -6.04 6.23 13.91
C LEU A 36 -5.90 5.62 12.52
N PHE A 37 -6.93 5.65 11.69
CA PHE A 37 -6.86 5.18 10.30
C PHE A 37 -5.88 6.00 9.47
N GLY A 38 -5.85 7.32 9.61
CA GLY A 38 -4.85 8.16 8.96
C GLY A 38 -3.42 7.91 9.47
N PHE A 39 -3.24 7.54 10.73
CA PHE A 39 -1.96 7.13 11.29
C PHE A 39 -1.50 5.78 10.71
N TRP A 40 -2.39 4.78 10.70
CA TRP A 40 -2.10 3.45 10.15
C TRP A 40 -1.88 3.48 8.63
N ASP A 41 -2.67 4.24 7.90
CA ASP A 41 -2.50 4.45 6.46
C ASP A 41 -1.15 5.14 6.16
N ASN A 42 -0.71 6.05 7.00
CA ASN A 42 0.57 6.74 6.85
C ASN A 42 1.78 5.87 7.26
N GLU A 43 1.63 4.95 8.21
CA GLU A 43 2.67 3.98 8.58
C GLU A 43 2.78 2.85 7.55
N SER A 44 1.66 2.31 7.04
CA SER A 44 1.69 1.29 5.99
C SER A 44 2.29 1.82 4.68
N LYS A 45 2.08 3.09 4.36
CA LYS A 45 2.70 3.77 3.20
C LYS A 45 4.22 3.91 3.32
N LYS A 46 4.78 3.84 4.52
CA LYS A 46 6.23 3.87 4.77
C LYS A 46 6.85 2.49 4.93
N GLN A 47 6.04 1.44 5.03
CA GLN A 47 6.54 0.07 5.15
C GLN A 47 7.22 -0.34 3.85
N SER A 48 8.45 -0.88 3.95
CA SER A 48 9.13 -1.51 2.82
C SER A 48 8.35 -2.75 2.41
N LEU A 49 8.21 -2.94 1.11
CA LEU A 49 7.60 -4.15 0.57
C LEU A 49 8.56 -5.33 0.73
N ASP A 50 8.08 -6.43 1.32
CA ASP A 50 8.87 -7.63 1.52
C ASP A 50 9.49 -8.11 0.19
N GLY A 51 10.80 -8.34 0.22
CA GLY A 51 11.56 -8.77 -0.95
C GLY A 51 12.13 -7.64 -1.81
N LEU A 52 11.82 -6.37 -1.54
CA LEU A 52 12.45 -5.21 -2.17
C LEU A 52 13.53 -4.60 -1.26
N PRO A 53 14.46 -3.79 -1.80
CA PRO A 53 15.36 -3.00 -0.97
C PRO A 53 14.59 -2.17 0.07
N PRO A 54 15.08 -2.02 1.32
CA PRO A 54 14.33 -1.41 2.42
C PRO A 54 13.97 0.07 2.20
N TYR A 55 14.60 0.71 1.25
CA TYR A 55 14.30 2.10 0.86
C TYR A 55 13.24 2.24 -0.24
N ILE A 56 12.83 1.16 -0.89
CA ILE A 56 11.70 1.17 -1.83
C ILE A 56 10.42 1.10 -1.02
N THR A 57 9.71 2.21 -0.96
CA THR A 57 8.51 2.35 -0.16
C THR A 57 7.26 1.94 -0.94
N TYR A 58 6.21 1.58 -0.21
CA TYR A 58 4.88 1.39 -0.77
C TYR A 58 4.44 2.57 -1.65
N GLU A 59 4.66 3.82 -1.19
CA GLU A 59 4.29 5.03 -1.93
C GLU A 59 5.02 5.14 -3.28
N MET A 60 6.29 4.73 -3.34
CA MET A 60 7.05 4.71 -4.60
C MET A 60 6.50 3.69 -5.60
N VAL A 61 6.13 2.50 -5.11
CA VAL A 61 5.59 1.45 -5.98
C VAL A 61 4.19 1.82 -6.45
N GLU A 62 3.34 2.36 -5.58
CA GLU A 62 2.00 2.84 -5.95
C GLU A 62 2.10 3.96 -7.00
N ALA A 63 3.00 4.93 -6.82
CA ALA A 63 3.23 5.97 -7.82
C ALA A 63 3.76 5.42 -9.16
N ALA A 64 4.51 4.33 -9.15
CA ALA A 64 4.94 3.64 -10.38
C ALA A 64 3.76 2.95 -11.08
N LEU A 65 2.83 2.34 -10.33
CA LEU A 65 1.61 1.76 -10.86
C LEU A 65 0.65 2.83 -11.41
N GLU A 66 0.48 3.95 -10.70
CA GLU A 66 -0.28 5.11 -11.22
C GLU A 66 0.34 5.64 -12.53
N ALA A 67 1.67 5.72 -12.61
CA ALA A 67 2.35 6.14 -13.82
C ALA A 67 2.22 5.12 -14.97
N GLN A 68 2.08 3.85 -14.66
CA GLN A 68 1.75 2.79 -15.62
C GLN A 68 0.32 2.94 -16.15
N GLU A 69 -0.66 3.20 -15.28
CA GLU A 69 -2.05 3.40 -15.67
C GLU A 69 -2.20 4.68 -16.53
N ASP A 70 -1.66 5.81 -16.05
CA ASP A 70 -1.84 7.12 -16.66
C ASP A 70 -1.07 7.30 -17.97
N TYR A 71 0.13 6.71 -18.08
CA TYR A 71 1.08 6.97 -19.19
C TYR A 71 1.55 5.70 -19.90
N GLY A 72 1.20 4.52 -19.40
CA GLY A 72 1.60 3.23 -19.97
C GLY A 72 3.05 2.84 -19.67
N HIS A 73 3.78 3.56 -18.82
CA HIS A 73 5.19 3.28 -18.53
C HIS A 73 5.31 2.13 -17.53
N PRO A 74 5.86 0.94 -17.89
CA PRO A 74 5.87 -0.25 -17.05
C PRO A 74 6.46 -0.01 -15.67
N ALA A 75 5.71 -0.41 -14.63
CA ALA A 75 6.04 -0.14 -13.24
C ALA A 75 7.31 -0.88 -12.79
N GLY A 76 7.52 -2.10 -13.25
CA GLY A 76 8.73 -2.87 -12.94
C GLY A 76 10.00 -2.18 -13.41
N CYS A 77 10.01 -1.58 -14.62
CA CYS A 77 11.14 -0.80 -15.11
C CYS A 77 11.33 0.50 -14.33
N THR A 78 10.24 1.16 -13.93
CA THR A 78 10.32 2.39 -13.12
C THR A 78 10.98 2.12 -11.76
N ILE A 79 10.58 1.04 -11.09
CA ILE A 79 11.18 0.62 -9.80
C ILE A 79 12.65 0.20 -10.00
N ALA A 80 12.95 -0.57 -11.07
CA ALA A 80 14.33 -0.94 -11.38
C ALA A 80 15.23 0.28 -11.60
N GLN A 81 14.73 1.32 -12.29
CA GLN A 81 15.48 2.57 -12.45
C GLN A 81 15.75 3.25 -11.09
N ILE A 82 14.79 3.34 -10.19
CA ILE A 82 15.00 3.92 -8.85
C ILE A 82 16.14 3.18 -8.14
N ILE A 83 16.16 1.85 -8.20
CA ILE A 83 17.19 1.04 -7.56
C ILE A 83 18.56 1.26 -8.21
N VAL A 84 18.64 1.32 -9.54
CA VAL A 84 19.91 1.49 -10.28
C VAL A 84 20.46 2.91 -10.15
N GLU A 85 19.59 3.94 -10.24
CA GLU A 85 19.98 5.35 -10.26
C GLU A 85 20.27 5.90 -8.84
N SER A 86 19.52 5.44 -7.86
CA SER A 86 19.54 6.01 -6.50
C SER A 86 19.99 5.06 -5.42
N GLY A 87 19.97 3.74 -5.63
CA GLY A 87 20.33 2.76 -4.62
C GLY A 87 21.83 2.73 -4.31
N GLN A 88 22.17 2.65 -3.04
CA GLN A 88 23.54 2.53 -2.51
C GLN A 88 23.56 1.46 -1.40
N GLY A 89 23.44 0.18 -1.78
CA GLY A 89 23.33 -0.92 -0.84
C GLY A 89 21.95 -0.97 -0.16
N ASP A 90 21.89 -0.65 1.13
CA ASP A 90 20.66 -0.65 1.93
C ASP A 90 19.99 0.73 2.08
N HIS A 91 20.52 1.75 1.42
CA HIS A 91 20.00 3.12 1.45
C HIS A 91 20.04 3.78 0.07
N MET A 92 19.42 4.93 -0.06
CA MET A 92 19.47 5.76 -1.27
C MET A 92 20.53 6.86 -1.19
N SER A 93 20.89 7.38 -2.35
CA SER A 93 21.77 8.52 -2.50
C SER A 93 21.20 9.76 -1.76
N ARG A 94 22.12 10.69 -1.40
CA ARG A 94 21.69 11.96 -0.78
C ARG A 94 20.83 12.83 -1.70
N LEU A 95 21.01 12.73 -3.01
CA LEU A 95 20.16 13.42 -3.97
C LEU A 95 18.71 12.92 -3.89
N ALA A 96 18.52 11.61 -3.80
CA ALA A 96 17.20 11.01 -3.65
C ALA A 96 16.58 11.33 -2.29
N THR A 97 17.32 11.14 -1.19
CA THR A 97 16.77 11.29 0.17
C THR A 97 16.50 12.73 0.58
N ARG A 98 17.30 13.71 0.10
CA ARG A 98 17.13 15.12 0.46
C ARG A 98 16.24 15.89 -0.49
N ASP A 99 16.39 15.63 -1.80
CA ASP A 99 15.77 16.42 -2.86
C ASP A 99 14.68 15.63 -3.61
N HIS A 100 14.34 14.42 -3.15
CA HIS A 100 13.38 13.51 -3.78
C HIS A 100 13.67 13.25 -5.28
N ASN A 101 14.93 13.37 -5.69
CA ASN A 101 15.32 13.19 -7.08
C ASN A 101 15.84 11.77 -7.31
N LEU A 102 14.90 10.87 -7.57
CA LEU A 102 15.14 9.41 -7.67
C LEU A 102 15.89 8.99 -8.94
N PHE A 103 15.96 9.86 -9.96
CA PHE A 103 16.49 9.53 -11.28
C PHE A 103 17.66 10.42 -11.71
N GLY A 104 18.22 11.19 -10.79
CA GLY A 104 19.33 12.09 -11.13
C GLY A 104 18.99 13.19 -12.14
N MET A 105 17.74 13.65 -12.18
CA MET A 105 17.28 14.61 -13.17
C MET A 105 17.92 15.99 -12.96
N LYS A 106 18.71 16.43 -13.94
CA LYS A 106 19.28 17.78 -14.00
C LYS A 106 18.18 18.82 -14.12
N TRP A 107 18.46 20.01 -13.62
CA TRP A 107 17.51 21.12 -13.68
C TRP A 107 17.41 21.70 -15.10
N ALA A 108 16.18 21.97 -15.53
CA ALA A 108 15.90 22.80 -16.68
C ALA A 108 14.90 23.92 -16.29
N PRO A 109 15.06 25.16 -16.82
CA PRO A 109 14.14 26.26 -16.49
C PRO A 109 12.67 25.94 -16.81
N SER A 110 12.41 25.12 -17.84
CA SER A 110 11.06 24.67 -18.20
C SER A 110 10.37 23.83 -17.13
N PHE A 111 11.12 23.27 -16.19
CA PHE A 111 10.58 22.45 -15.10
C PHE A 111 9.98 23.28 -13.96
N ALA A 112 10.34 24.57 -13.86
CA ALA A 112 9.93 25.43 -12.75
C ALA A 112 8.40 25.57 -12.60
N ALA A 113 7.63 25.41 -13.67
CA ALA A 113 6.18 25.52 -13.65
C ALA A 113 5.45 24.20 -13.38
N ALA A 114 6.17 23.08 -13.29
CA ALA A 114 5.55 21.79 -13.05
C ALA A 114 5.09 21.66 -11.59
N PRO A 115 3.86 21.17 -11.33
CA PRO A 115 3.30 21.10 -9.98
C PRO A 115 4.07 20.18 -9.04
N GLU A 116 4.80 19.21 -9.56
CA GLU A 116 5.63 18.25 -8.83
C GLU A 116 6.93 18.86 -8.29
N VAL A 117 7.38 19.96 -8.89
CA VAL A 117 8.70 20.54 -8.63
C VAL A 117 8.64 21.52 -7.48
N ALA A 118 9.56 21.36 -6.51
CA ALA A 118 9.77 22.30 -5.41
C ALA A 118 10.83 23.36 -5.72
N GLY A 119 11.75 23.09 -6.68
CA GLY A 119 12.82 24.01 -7.05
C GLY A 119 14.03 23.30 -7.63
N LYS A 120 15.21 23.87 -7.35
CA LYS A 120 16.51 23.30 -7.75
C LYS A 120 17.53 23.36 -6.63
N ALA A 121 18.50 22.45 -6.65
CA ALA A 121 19.64 22.45 -5.76
C ALA A 121 20.94 22.21 -6.55
N ASN A 122 22.03 22.82 -6.06
CA ASN A 122 23.35 22.61 -6.64
C ASN A 122 24.05 21.49 -5.90
N TRP A 123 24.65 20.57 -6.67
CA TRP A 123 25.42 19.46 -6.17
C TRP A 123 26.80 19.42 -6.81
N VAL A 124 27.77 19.03 -6.01
CA VAL A 124 29.09 18.67 -6.49
C VAL A 124 29.03 17.22 -6.97
N THR A 125 29.25 16.98 -8.24
CA THR A 125 29.21 15.65 -8.86
C THR A 125 30.46 15.39 -9.68
N GLY A 126 30.82 14.12 -9.85
CA GLY A 126 31.87 13.70 -10.78
C GLY A 126 31.27 13.46 -12.16
N GLU A 127 31.90 13.98 -13.18
CA GLU A 127 31.57 13.67 -14.58
C GLU A 127 32.82 13.25 -15.34
N GLU A 128 32.66 12.39 -16.33
CA GLU A 128 33.73 12.04 -17.25
C GLU A 128 33.70 13.00 -18.45
N VAL A 129 34.75 13.79 -18.61
CA VAL A 129 34.92 14.70 -19.74
C VAL A 129 36.23 14.31 -20.45
N ASP A 130 36.13 13.94 -21.71
CA ASP A 130 37.27 13.53 -22.56
C ASP A 130 38.10 12.39 -21.93
N GLY A 131 37.44 11.44 -21.23
CA GLY A 131 38.11 10.32 -20.58
C GLY A 131 38.75 10.65 -19.22
N ALA A 132 38.59 11.85 -18.70
CA ALA A 132 39.04 12.28 -17.39
C ALA A 132 37.88 12.52 -16.42
N ASN A 133 37.99 11.98 -15.19
CA ASN A 133 37.02 12.29 -14.14
C ASN A 133 37.24 13.72 -13.63
N VAL A 134 36.25 14.58 -13.82
CA VAL A 134 36.26 15.96 -13.34
C VAL A 134 35.14 16.17 -12.32
N THR A 135 35.43 16.98 -11.32
CA THR A 135 34.42 17.39 -10.33
C THR A 135 33.80 18.69 -10.81
N ILE A 136 32.48 18.66 -11.02
CA ILE A 136 31.70 19.85 -11.42
C ILE A 136 30.59 20.14 -10.40
N THR A 137 30.12 21.38 -10.41
CA THR A 137 28.88 21.74 -9.70
C THR A 137 27.76 21.85 -10.71
N ASP A 138 26.74 21.02 -10.57
CA ASP A 138 25.57 21.04 -11.45
C ASP A 138 24.28 21.24 -10.66
N SER A 139 23.25 21.72 -11.35
CA SER A 139 21.95 21.95 -10.76
C SER A 139 21.02 20.78 -11.04
N PHE A 140 20.40 20.25 -9.98
CA PHE A 140 19.43 19.16 -10.05
C PHE A 140 18.05 19.63 -9.62
N THR A 141 17.02 18.99 -10.16
CA THR A 141 15.63 19.25 -9.82
C THR A 141 15.34 18.76 -8.41
N VAL A 142 14.65 19.57 -7.61
CA VAL A 142 14.11 19.21 -6.31
C VAL A 142 12.62 18.96 -6.46
N PHE A 143 12.16 17.78 -6.06
CA PHE A 143 10.75 17.42 -6.09
C PHE A 143 10.11 17.58 -4.71
N LYS A 144 8.78 17.61 -4.64
CA LYS A 144 8.03 17.75 -3.39
C LYS A 144 7.95 16.45 -2.61
N SER A 145 7.93 15.32 -3.35
CA SER A 145 7.92 13.96 -2.82
C SER A 145 8.54 12.98 -3.82
N ASP A 146 8.78 11.74 -3.38
CA ASP A 146 9.23 10.66 -4.25
C ASP A 146 8.15 10.32 -5.32
N ALA A 147 6.89 10.30 -4.94
CA ALA A 147 5.76 10.11 -5.83
C ALA A 147 5.70 11.22 -6.91
N ASP A 148 5.92 12.49 -6.53
CA ASP A 148 6.00 13.60 -7.49
C ASP A 148 7.15 13.43 -8.47
N CYS A 149 8.30 12.93 -8.03
CA CYS A 149 9.43 12.64 -8.92
C CYS A 149 9.08 11.54 -9.95
N ILE A 150 8.43 10.47 -9.52
CA ILE A 150 7.99 9.36 -10.38
C ILE A 150 6.96 9.86 -11.40
N LYS A 151 5.97 10.61 -10.94
CA LYS A 151 4.95 11.22 -11.80
C LYS A 151 5.56 12.18 -12.82
N PHE A 152 6.45 13.06 -12.39
CA PHE A 152 7.15 14.00 -13.28
C PHE A 152 7.97 13.28 -14.36
N ARG A 153 8.69 12.21 -13.99
CA ARG A 153 9.43 11.37 -14.94
C ARG A 153 8.52 10.91 -16.07
N SER A 154 7.34 10.39 -15.77
CA SER A 154 6.40 9.86 -16.77
C SER A 154 5.68 10.97 -17.52
N ARG A 155 5.12 11.95 -16.80
CA ARG A 155 4.27 13.00 -17.36
C ARG A 155 5.02 14.03 -18.19
N VAL A 156 6.24 14.36 -17.80
CA VAL A 156 7.01 15.46 -18.42
C VAL A 156 8.23 14.94 -19.17
N PHE A 157 9.08 14.15 -18.48
CA PHE A 157 10.36 13.77 -19.04
C PHE A 157 10.21 12.75 -20.18
N LEU A 158 9.52 11.64 -19.95
CA LEU A 158 9.28 10.61 -20.95
C LEU A 158 8.23 11.02 -22.01
N ALA A 159 7.41 12.02 -21.74
CA ALA A 159 6.50 12.60 -22.73
C ALA A 159 7.22 13.47 -23.78
N SER A 160 8.49 13.86 -23.56
CA SER A 160 9.28 14.59 -24.56
C SER A 160 9.45 13.77 -25.84
N SER A 161 9.58 14.46 -26.99
CA SER A 161 9.65 13.80 -28.30
C SER A 161 10.79 12.79 -28.45
N THR A 162 11.88 12.95 -27.69
CA THR A 162 13.01 12.01 -27.65
C THR A 162 12.57 10.63 -27.19
N TYR A 163 11.76 10.56 -26.13
CA TYR A 163 11.31 9.29 -25.55
C TYR A 163 9.98 8.82 -26.16
N SER A 164 8.96 9.67 -26.20
CA SER A 164 7.65 9.32 -26.76
C SER A 164 7.69 8.99 -28.26
N GLY A 165 8.67 9.53 -28.99
CA GLY A 165 8.95 9.22 -30.39
C GLY A 165 9.70 7.91 -30.61
N ASN A 166 10.33 7.34 -29.58
CA ASN A 166 11.15 6.12 -29.69
C ASN A 166 10.27 4.87 -29.93
N ALA A 167 10.65 4.03 -30.89
CA ALA A 167 9.87 2.87 -31.30
C ALA A 167 9.80 1.79 -30.21
N LEU A 168 10.93 1.52 -29.53
CA LEU A 168 11.00 0.53 -28.45
C LEU A 168 10.19 0.96 -27.21
N ILE A 169 10.19 2.27 -26.89
CA ILE A 169 9.37 2.79 -25.79
C ILE A 169 7.88 2.65 -26.13
N ARG A 170 7.46 2.94 -27.35
CA ARG A 170 6.05 2.73 -27.76
C ARG A 170 5.64 1.27 -27.70
N GLU A 171 6.54 0.36 -28.09
CA GLU A 171 6.31 -1.07 -28.00
C GLU A 171 6.22 -1.50 -26.53
N ALA A 172 7.13 -1.02 -25.68
CA ALA A 172 7.12 -1.27 -24.23
C ALA A 172 5.80 -0.84 -23.56
N VAL A 173 5.29 0.36 -23.94
CA VAL A 173 4.01 0.87 -23.47
C VAL A 173 2.85 -0.01 -23.92
N SER A 174 2.84 -0.42 -25.22
CA SER A 174 1.73 -1.23 -25.77
C SER A 174 1.68 -2.65 -25.20
N GLU A 175 2.81 -3.20 -24.82
CA GLU A 175 2.93 -4.57 -24.28
C GLU A 175 3.06 -4.62 -22.76
N ARG A 176 3.10 -3.47 -22.09
CA ARG A 176 3.42 -3.36 -20.65
C ARG A 176 4.70 -4.14 -20.31
N SER A 177 5.77 -3.91 -21.07
CA SER A 177 7.01 -4.67 -20.94
C SER A 177 8.15 -3.85 -20.35
N SER A 178 8.53 -4.15 -19.12
CA SER A 178 9.69 -3.57 -18.44
C SER A 178 11.00 -3.82 -19.19
N ASP A 179 11.19 -4.98 -19.81
CA ASP A 179 12.39 -5.30 -20.58
C ASP A 179 12.55 -4.40 -21.79
N LYS A 180 11.48 -4.22 -22.58
CA LYS A 180 11.47 -3.32 -23.73
C LYS A 180 11.62 -1.86 -23.33
N MET A 181 11.05 -1.47 -22.17
CA MET A 181 11.23 -0.13 -21.63
C MET A 181 12.70 0.15 -21.29
N ALA A 182 13.39 -0.80 -20.67
CA ALA A 182 14.82 -0.67 -20.40
C ALA A 182 15.66 -0.49 -21.68
N GLU A 183 15.36 -1.28 -22.73
CA GLU A 183 16.00 -1.16 -24.04
C GLU A 183 15.69 0.19 -24.70
N GLY A 184 14.43 0.62 -24.67
CA GLY A 184 13.98 1.89 -25.23
C GLY A 184 14.56 3.11 -24.54
N LEU A 185 14.69 3.08 -23.22
CA LEU A 185 15.36 4.15 -22.44
C LEU A 185 16.83 4.30 -22.85
N LYS A 186 17.54 3.19 -22.99
CA LYS A 186 18.94 3.19 -23.45
C LYS A 186 19.07 3.71 -24.89
N ASP A 187 18.22 3.23 -25.78
CA ASP A 187 18.21 3.64 -27.20
C ASP A 187 17.87 5.13 -27.35
N ALA A 188 16.97 5.66 -26.52
CA ALA A 188 16.61 7.07 -26.48
C ALA A 188 17.66 7.96 -25.77
N GLY A 189 18.75 7.38 -25.25
CA GLY A 189 19.87 8.12 -24.66
C GLY A 189 19.70 8.49 -23.20
N TRP A 190 18.89 7.75 -22.43
CA TRP A 190 18.76 7.96 -20.98
C TRP A 190 20.10 7.84 -20.23
N ALA A 191 20.89 6.87 -20.58
CA ALA A 191 22.21 6.62 -19.98
C ALA A 191 23.29 6.39 -21.03
N THR A 192 24.51 6.84 -20.76
CA THR A 192 25.68 6.58 -21.61
C THR A 192 26.28 5.18 -21.35
N ASP A 193 26.11 4.64 -20.15
CA ASP A 193 26.60 3.32 -19.75
C ASP A 193 26.14 2.22 -20.69
N SER A 194 27.07 1.49 -21.31
CA SER A 194 26.76 0.39 -22.23
C SER A 194 26.05 -0.79 -21.55
N ALA A 195 26.27 -1.00 -20.24
CA ALA A 195 25.69 -2.07 -19.45
C ALA A 195 24.36 -1.66 -18.78
N TYR A 196 23.76 -0.53 -19.15
CA TYR A 196 22.58 0.00 -18.47
C TYR A 196 21.37 -0.95 -18.55
N VAL A 197 21.10 -1.51 -19.72
CA VAL A 197 20.00 -2.46 -19.93
C VAL A 197 20.18 -3.72 -19.10
N GLU A 198 21.38 -4.28 -19.11
CA GLU A 198 21.74 -5.47 -18.33
C GLU A 198 21.60 -5.23 -16.82
N LYS A 199 21.98 -4.04 -16.34
CA LYS A 199 21.81 -3.65 -14.93
C LYS A 199 20.32 -3.58 -14.54
N LEU A 200 19.49 -2.95 -15.36
CA LEU A 200 18.05 -2.89 -15.11
C LEU A 200 17.43 -4.29 -15.11
N LYS A 201 17.76 -5.13 -16.10
CA LYS A 201 17.23 -6.49 -16.19
C LYS A 201 17.69 -7.36 -15.02
N ALA A 202 18.95 -7.26 -14.59
CA ALA A 202 19.47 -7.97 -13.43
C ALA A 202 18.73 -7.58 -12.13
N VAL A 203 18.43 -6.30 -11.95
CA VAL A 203 17.64 -5.82 -10.82
C VAL A 203 16.19 -6.31 -10.91
N MET A 204 15.59 -6.30 -12.11
CA MET A 204 14.25 -6.87 -12.32
C MET A 204 14.20 -8.37 -12.00
N ASP A 205 15.24 -9.13 -12.37
CA ASP A 205 15.36 -10.56 -12.06
C ASP A 205 15.54 -10.78 -10.56
N GLN A 206 16.43 -10.01 -9.93
CA GLN A 206 16.75 -10.15 -8.50
C GLN A 206 15.52 -9.92 -7.61
N TYR A 207 14.69 -8.96 -7.94
CA TYR A 207 13.56 -8.53 -7.12
C TYR A 207 12.19 -8.89 -7.69
N GLY A 208 12.13 -9.62 -8.81
CA GLY A 208 10.89 -10.06 -9.43
C GLY A 208 10.02 -8.91 -9.97
N LEU A 209 10.63 -7.78 -10.36
CA LEU A 209 9.91 -6.52 -10.60
C LEU A 209 8.95 -6.58 -11.79
N ARG A 210 9.13 -7.49 -12.74
CA ARG A 210 8.21 -7.65 -13.88
C ARG A 210 6.79 -8.04 -13.46
N ALA A 211 6.62 -8.57 -12.24
CA ALA A 211 5.29 -8.86 -11.71
C ALA A 211 4.43 -7.59 -11.56
N PHE A 212 5.06 -6.44 -11.32
CA PHE A 212 4.35 -5.15 -11.24
C PHE A 212 3.77 -4.68 -12.57
N ASP A 213 4.27 -5.16 -13.71
CA ASP A 213 3.71 -4.83 -15.02
C ASP A 213 2.28 -5.35 -15.23
N ALA A 214 1.88 -6.39 -14.48
CA ALA A 214 0.54 -6.96 -14.50
C ALA A 214 -0.40 -6.40 -13.40
N MET A 215 0.10 -5.50 -12.53
CA MET A 215 -0.64 -4.93 -11.42
C MET A 215 -1.26 -3.58 -11.80
N GLU A 216 -2.34 -3.21 -11.09
CA GLU A 216 -3.00 -1.92 -11.22
C GLU A 216 -2.81 -1.09 -9.93
N PRO A 217 -2.97 0.25 -9.96
CA PRO A 217 -2.97 1.07 -8.75
C PRO A 217 -3.99 0.56 -7.73
N GLY A 218 -3.57 0.53 -6.47
CA GLY A 218 -4.38 -0.02 -5.39
C GLY A 218 -4.26 -1.54 -5.19
N ASP A 219 -3.66 -2.30 -6.11
CA ASP A 219 -3.40 -3.73 -5.90
C ASP A 219 -2.44 -3.98 -4.73
N LEU A 220 -1.57 -3.03 -4.43
CA LEU A 220 -0.68 -3.05 -3.27
C LEU A 220 -1.34 -2.53 -1.99
N ALA A 221 -2.22 -1.52 -2.10
CA ALA A 221 -3.07 -1.05 -0.99
C ALA A 221 -4.16 -2.07 -0.71
N ASN A 222 -4.37 -2.95 -1.68
CA ASN A 222 -5.25 -4.07 -1.64
C ASN A 222 -4.44 -5.38 -1.80
N PRO A 223 -3.67 -5.75 -0.82
CA PRO A 223 -3.74 -7.14 -0.42
C PRO A 223 -5.15 -7.44 0.12
N SER A 224 -6.08 -6.79 -0.41
CA SER A 224 -7.52 -6.61 -0.37
C SER A 224 -7.92 -5.25 0.24
N ALA A 225 -8.64 -4.36 -0.48
CA ALA A 225 -9.54 -3.37 0.15
C ALA A 225 -10.51 -4.12 1.09
N GLY A 226 -10.77 -5.40 0.80
CA GLY A 226 -11.24 -6.39 1.73
C GLY A 226 -10.36 -6.52 2.98
N GLY A 227 -9.02 -6.60 2.90
CA GLY A 227 -8.15 -6.86 4.04
C GLY A 227 -8.19 -5.78 5.10
N ALA A 228 -8.05 -4.51 4.73
CA ALA A 228 -8.19 -3.41 5.69
C ALA A 228 -9.60 -3.34 6.29
N SER A 229 -10.64 -3.56 5.48
CA SER A 229 -12.03 -3.65 5.94
C SER A 229 -12.26 -4.89 6.81
N VAL A 230 -11.66 -6.04 6.46
CA VAL A 230 -11.71 -7.28 7.24
C VAL A 230 -11.02 -7.09 8.59
N VAL A 231 -9.83 -6.48 8.63
CA VAL A 231 -9.09 -6.19 9.87
C VAL A 231 -9.86 -5.20 10.74
N ALA A 232 -10.37 -4.10 10.17
CA ALA A 232 -11.16 -3.12 10.91
C ALA A 232 -12.45 -3.76 11.49
N ALA A 233 -13.11 -4.61 10.71
CA ALA A 233 -14.25 -5.38 11.19
C ALA A 233 -13.87 -6.30 12.35
N ALA A 234 -12.74 -7.03 12.26
CA ALA A 234 -12.26 -7.89 13.32
C ALA A 234 -11.97 -7.11 14.61
N PHE A 235 -11.32 -5.96 14.53
CA PHE A 235 -11.08 -5.08 15.69
C PHE A 235 -12.38 -4.62 16.36
N SER A 236 -13.45 -4.36 15.60
CA SER A 236 -14.75 -3.94 16.15
C SER A 236 -15.44 -5.02 16.99
N GLN A 237 -15.00 -6.28 16.90
CA GLN A 237 -15.56 -7.42 17.65
C GLN A 237 -14.76 -7.77 18.90
N LEU A 238 -13.68 -7.06 19.22
CA LEU A 238 -12.92 -7.33 20.44
C LEU A 238 -13.82 -7.27 21.69
N GLY A 239 -13.71 -8.29 22.55
CA GLY A 239 -14.52 -8.44 23.75
C GLY A 239 -15.90 -9.08 23.55
N VAL A 240 -16.31 -9.36 22.30
CA VAL A 240 -17.54 -10.12 22.03
C VAL A 240 -17.39 -11.55 22.54
N PRO A 241 -18.38 -12.13 23.26
CA PRO A 241 -18.31 -13.49 23.77
C PRO A 241 -18.24 -14.54 22.67
N TYR A 242 -17.40 -15.56 22.86
CA TYR A 242 -17.43 -16.76 22.02
C TYR A 242 -18.74 -17.53 22.22
N VAL A 243 -19.47 -17.78 21.13
CA VAL A 243 -20.67 -18.62 21.11
C VAL A 243 -20.50 -19.67 20.02
N TRP A 244 -20.50 -20.95 20.38
CA TRP A 244 -20.43 -22.03 19.39
C TRP A 244 -21.58 -21.94 18.37
N GLY A 245 -21.24 -21.92 17.08
CA GLY A 245 -22.21 -21.67 16.01
C GLY A 245 -22.68 -20.23 15.91
N GLY A 246 -22.10 -19.31 16.68
CA GLY A 246 -22.45 -17.89 16.72
C GLY A 246 -22.15 -17.15 15.41
N THR A 247 -23.09 -16.28 15.00
CA THR A 247 -23.01 -15.48 13.78
C THR A 247 -23.46 -14.03 13.99
N MET A 248 -23.68 -13.62 15.23
CA MET A 248 -24.24 -12.31 15.57
C MET A 248 -23.14 -11.37 16.09
N PRO A 249 -22.67 -10.39 15.28
CA PRO A 249 -21.67 -9.43 15.70
C PRO A 249 -22.15 -8.61 16.90
N GLY A 250 -21.23 -8.33 17.83
CA GLY A 250 -21.54 -7.60 19.07
C GLY A 250 -22.29 -8.43 20.13
N VAL A 251 -22.75 -9.64 19.81
CA VAL A 251 -23.57 -10.49 20.69
C VAL A 251 -22.87 -11.84 20.98
N GLY A 252 -22.43 -12.52 19.92
CA GLY A 252 -21.72 -13.79 20.04
C GLY A 252 -21.34 -14.38 18.69
N LEU A 253 -20.10 -14.73 18.55
CA LEU A 253 -19.50 -15.30 17.34
C LEU A 253 -18.69 -16.55 17.70
N ASP A 254 -18.53 -17.49 16.75
CA ASP A 254 -17.44 -18.47 16.80
C ASP A 254 -16.31 -18.05 15.86
N CYS A 255 -15.21 -18.81 15.82
CA CYS A 255 -14.03 -18.45 15.03
C CYS A 255 -14.35 -18.21 13.54
N SER A 256 -15.11 -19.08 12.91
CA SER A 256 -15.48 -18.98 11.51
C SER A 256 -16.67 -18.05 11.26
N GLY A 257 -17.51 -17.80 12.25
CA GLY A 257 -18.55 -16.76 12.24
C GLY A 257 -17.92 -15.35 12.25
N LEU A 258 -16.87 -15.15 13.04
CA LEU A 258 -16.08 -13.93 13.06
C LEU A 258 -15.48 -13.67 11.67
N THR A 259 -14.72 -14.61 11.13
CA THR A 259 -14.08 -14.46 9.81
C THR A 259 -15.12 -14.23 8.71
N GLN A 260 -16.21 -15.01 8.68
CA GLN A 260 -17.28 -14.84 7.71
C GLN A 260 -17.91 -13.46 7.79
N TRP A 261 -18.16 -12.98 8.99
CA TRP A 261 -18.76 -11.65 9.18
C TRP A 261 -17.78 -10.54 8.74
N CYS A 262 -16.50 -10.63 9.11
CA CYS A 262 -15.48 -9.66 8.71
C CYS A 262 -15.37 -9.55 7.18
N TYR A 263 -15.33 -10.67 6.47
CA TYR A 263 -15.27 -10.69 5.02
C TYR A 263 -16.55 -10.15 4.37
N ARG A 264 -17.71 -10.37 4.98
CA ARG A 264 -18.96 -9.77 4.49
C ARG A 264 -18.96 -8.24 4.60
N GLN A 265 -18.32 -7.67 5.63
CA GLN A 265 -18.13 -6.21 5.74
C GLN A 265 -17.27 -5.65 4.58
N ALA A 266 -16.39 -6.46 4.05
CA ALA A 266 -15.59 -6.16 2.87
C ALA A 266 -16.28 -6.50 1.53
N GLY A 267 -17.54 -6.91 1.55
CA GLY A 267 -18.28 -7.31 0.34
C GLY A 267 -17.95 -8.69 -0.20
N ILE A 268 -17.15 -9.48 0.52
CA ILE A 268 -16.68 -10.81 0.09
C ILE A 268 -17.49 -11.87 0.84
N SER A 269 -18.06 -12.82 0.09
CA SER A 269 -18.78 -13.96 0.67
C SER A 269 -17.86 -15.17 0.81
N ILE A 270 -17.67 -15.64 2.05
CA ILE A 270 -16.90 -16.85 2.33
C ILE A 270 -17.75 -17.90 3.06
N PRO A 271 -17.39 -19.20 3.01
CA PRO A 271 -18.14 -20.26 3.68
C PRO A 271 -18.30 -20.08 5.19
N ARG A 272 -19.28 -20.79 5.77
CA ARG A 272 -19.62 -20.64 7.19
C ARG A 272 -18.62 -21.31 8.13
N ASN A 273 -18.08 -22.45 7.79
CA ASN A 273 -17.21 -23.20 8.70
C ASN A 273 -15.72 -23.10 8.31
N SER A 274 -14.84 -23.35 9.26
CA SER A 274 -13.38 -23.20 9.10
C SER A 274 -12.79 -24.08 8.00
N GLU A 275 -13.29 -25.30 7.82
CA GLU A 275 -12.76 -26.26 6.84
C GLU A 275 -13.15 -25.85 5.41
N ASP A 276 -14.41 -25.41 5.24
CA ASP A 276 -14.90 -24.93 3.96
C ASP A 276 -14.23 -23.60 3.58
N GLN A 277 -13.93 -22.71 4.56
CA GLN A 277 -13.13 -21.51 4.31
C GLN A 277 -11.75 -21.86 3.80
N ALA A 278 -11.07 -22.82 4.44
CA ALA A 278 -9.76 -23.28 4.00
C ALA A 278 -9.77 -23.97 2.63
N ALA A 279 -10.90 -24.55 2.22
CA ALA A 279 -11.06 -25.20 0.92
C ALA A 279 -11.43 -24.21 -0.19
N ALA A 280 -12.12 -23.11 0.13
CA ALA A 280 -12.67 -22.18 -0.86
C ALA A 280 -11.67 -21.08 -1.27
N GLY A 281 -10.75 -20.68 -0.38
CA GLY A 281 -9.73 -19.69 -0.69
C GLY A 281 -8.41 -20.28 -1.18
N THR A 282 -7.49 -19.43 -1.58
CA THR A 282 -6.14 -19.82 -1.98
C THR A 282 -5.27 -20.02 -0.74
N LYS A 283 -4.77 -21.24 -0.52
CA LYS A 283 -3.82 -21.54 0.55
C LYS A 283 -2.43 -21.02 0.21
N ILE A 284 -1.85 -20.25 1.11
CA ILE A 284 -0.51 -19.70 1.00
C ILE A 284 0.31 -19.99 2.26
N PRO A 285 1.65 -20.05 2.17
CA PRO A 285 2.53 -20.18 3.33
C PRO A 285 2.29 -19.05 4.34
N LEU A 286 2.45 -19.32 5.64
CA LEU A 286 2.33 -18.29 6.69
C LEU A 286 3.30 -17.13 6.51
N SER A 287 4.49 -17.38 5.93
CA SER A 287 5.48 -16.34 5.61
C SER A 287 5.04 -15.35 4.52
N MET A 288 3.95 -15.69 3.81
CA MET A 288 3.34 -14.83 2.79
C MET A 288 1.96 -14.32 3.22
N ALA A 289 1.61 -14.49 4.49
CA ALA A 289 0.35 -13.98 5.03
C ALA A 289 0.36 -12.45 5.06
N GLU A 290 -0.75 -11.83 4.67
CA GLU A 290 -0.97 -10.39 4.69
C GLU A 290 -2.14 -10.04 5.61
N PRO A 291 -2.16 -8.85 6.21
CA PRO A 291 -3.28 -8.43 7.04
C PRO A 291 -4.61 -8.58 6.32
N GLY A 292 -5.56 -9.26 6.99
CA GLY A 292 -6.86 -9.62 6.41
C GLY A 292 -6.97 -11.05 5.94
N ASP A 293 -5.87 -11.76 5.70
CA ASP A 293 -5.92 -13.19 5.38
C ASP A 293 -6.52 -14.00 6.54
N VAL A 294 -7.21 -15.07 6.19
CA VAL A 294 -7.66 -16.07 7.17
C VAL A 294 -6.50 -16.99 7.52
N LEU A 295 -6.06 -16.99 8.75
CA LEU A 295 -5.17 -18.04 9.27
C LEU A 295 -5.99 -19.29 9.58
N TRP A 296 -5.53 -20.44 9.11
CA TRP A 296 -6.25 -21.70 9.25
C TRP A 296 -5.38 -22.81 9.85
N ARG A 297 -6.01 -23.58 10.73
CA ARG A 297 -5.60 -24.92 11.18
C ARG A 297 -6.85 -25.79 11.33
N PRO A 298 -6.72 -27.14 11.40
CA PRO A 298 -7.88 -27.98 11.62
C PRO A 298 -8.73 -27.54 12.82
N GLY A 299 -10.00 -27.24 12.56
CA GLY A 299 -10.98 -26.82 13.57
C GLY A 299 -10.90 -25.36 14.02
N HIS A 300 -10.02 -24.53 13.45
CA HIS A 300 -9.90 -23.13 13.89
C HIS A 300 -9.40 -22.18 12.80
N VAL A 301 -9.94 -20.95 12.85
CA VAL A 301 -9.54 -19.84 11.99
C VAL A 301 -9.40 -18.53 12.77
N ALA A 302 -8.63 -17.60 12.20
CA ALA A 302 -8.40 -16.27 12.74
C ALA A 302 -8.23 -15.26 11.57
N ILE A 303 -8.28 -13.98 11.86
CA ILE A 303 -7.88 -12.91 10.94
C ILE A 303 -6.45 -12.48 11.26
N TYR A 304 -5.55 -12.58 10.30
CA TYR A 304 -4.19 -12.04 10.42
C TYR A 304 -4.24 -10.52 10.40
N ILE A 305 -3.49 -9.88 11.31
CA ILE A 305 -3.46 -8.42 11.43
C ILE A 305 -2.05 -7.83 11.30
N GLY A 306 -1.05 -8.65 10.94
CA GLY A 306 0.35 -8.24 10.84
C GLY A 306 1.16 -8.56 12.11
N ASP A 307 2.48 -8.44 12.03
CA ASP A 307 3.43 -8.53 13.15
C ASP A 307 3.23 -9.76 14.05
N ASP A 308 3.13 -10.94 13.43
CA ASP A 308 2.88 -12.23 14.11
C ASP A 308 1.59 -12.26 14.95
N SER A 309 0.67 -11.31 14.70
CA SER A 309 -0.56 -11.07 15.47
C SER A 309 -1.81 -11.42 14.68
N TYR A 310 -2.85 -11.85 15.40
CA TYR A 310 -4.14 -12.20 14.80
C TYR A 310 -5.29 -11.94 15.76
N ILE A 311 -6.50 -11.74 15.20
CA ILE A 311 -7.75 -11.65 15.97
C ILE A 311 -8.56 -12.92 15.76
N HIS A 312 -9.06 -13.49 16.85
CA HIS A 312 -9.87 -14.69 16.81
C HIS A 312 -10.91 -14.76 17.92
N GLU A 313 -11.87 -15.65 17.72
CA GLU A 313 -12.78 -16.16 18.75
C GLU A 313 -12.27 -17.53 19.19
N PRO A 314 -11.64 -17.64 20.40
CA PRO A 314 -10.88 -18.85 20.77
C PRO A 314 -11.74 -20.08 21.03
N GLN A 315 -12.61 -20.00 22.03
CA GLN A 315 -13.42 -21.11 22.54
C GLN A 315 -14.50 -20.65 23.51
N THR A 316 -15.43 -21.53 23.83
CA THR A 316 -16.49 -21.29 24.84
C THR A 316 -15.90 -20.81 26.16
N GLY A 317 -16.46 -19.74 26.70
CA GLY A 317 -16.03 -19.08 27.94
C GLY A 317 -14.94 -18.02 27.76
N ASP A 318 -14.51 -17.78 26.50
CA ASP A 318 -13.57 -16.72 26.12
C ASP A 318 -14.28 -15.64 25.30
N VAL A 319 -13.53 -14.61 24.89
CA VAL A 319 -14.01 -13.51 24.08
C VAL A 319 -13.12 -13.30 22.86
N CYS A 320 -13.60 -12.60 21.86
CA CYS A 320 -12.81 -12.12 20.73
C CYS A 320 -11.62 -11.31 21.24
N LYS A 321 -10.41 -11.67 20.82
CA LYS A 321 -9.18 -11.06 21.30
C LYS A 321 -8.06 -11.09 20.27
N VAL A 322 -7.06 -10.22 20.48
CA VAL A 322 -5.77 -10.28 19.80
C VAL A 322 -4.91 -11.35 20.45
N SER A 323 -4.23 -12.14 19.64
CA SER A 323 -3.22 -13.12 20.07
C SER A 323 -2.00 -13.05 19.14
N GLN A 324 -0.87 -13.61 19.58
CA GLN A 324 0.38 -13.66 18.82
C GLN A 324 0.85 -15.09 18.59
N GLY A 325 1.72 -15.25 17.59
CA GLY A 325 2.28 -16.54 17.23
C GLY A 325 1.52 -17.24 16.11
N ILE A 326 1.61 -16.72 14.86
CA ILE A 326 0.91 -17.32 13.72
C ILE A 326 1.41 -18.73 13.38
N SER A 327 2.59 -19.13 13.86
CA SER A 327 3.08 -20.51 13.75
C SER A 327 2.16 -21.56 14.39
N TYR A 328 1.16 -21.13 15.18
CA TYR A 328 0.06 -21.96 15.67
C TYR A 328 -0.85 -22.48 14.55
N PHE A 329 -0.89 -21.79 13.39
CA PHE A 329 -1.69 -22.15 12.22
C PHE A 329 -0.89 -22.97 11.20
N THR A 330 -1.60 -23.65 10.30
CA THR A 330 -1.00 -24.49 9.27
C THR A 330 -0.65 -23.69 8.02
N CYS A 331 -1.51 -22.76 7.63
CA CYS A 331 -1.34 -21.90 6.47
C CYS A 331 -2.22 -20.64 6.62
N ALA A 332 -1.99 -19.66 5.76
CA ALA A 332 -2.96 -18.60 5.50
C ALA A 332 -3.84 -18.97 4.29
N VAL A 333 -5.02 -18.36 4.23
CA VAL A 333 -6.02 -18.58 3.17
C VAL A 333 -6.48 -17.21 2.70
N ARG A 334 -6.21 -16.91 1.43
CA ARG A 334 -6.54 -15.63 0.79
C ARG A 334 -7.80 -15.78 -0.06
N PHE A 335 -8.70 -14.83 0.10
CA PHE A 335 -9.89 -14.65 -0.75
C PHE A 335 -9.73 -13.36 -1.57
N LYS A 336 -10.22 -13.40 -2.79
CA LYS A 336 -10.22 -12.27 -3.72
C LYS A 336 -11.64 -11.75 -3.92
#